data_7ea331d136fd557b369a465e1dcc5513
#
_entry.id   7ea331d136fd557b369a465e1dcc5513
#
_cell.length_a   1.000
_cell.length_b   1.000
_cell.length_c   1.000
_cell.angle_alpha   90.00
_cell.angle_beta   90.00
_cell.angle_gamma   90.00
#
_symmetry.space_group_name_H-M   'P 1'
#
loop_
_entity.id
_entity.type
_entity.pdbx_description
1 polymer ?
#
loop_
_entity_poly.entity_id
_entity_poly.type
_entity_poly.pdbx_seq_one_letter_code
_entity_poly.pdbx_strand_id
1 'polypeptide(L)'
;HSQDKWHFPVIIDNMMNLEMMFRATQLTGDSAYWKVAVTHANTTIKNHFRPDYSSYHLVDYYPTTGDVHLKQTCQGYSDDSFWSRGQSWGLYGYTMCYRFTHDPAYLNQAVGIAEFWLGLPNMPADAIPYWDMKAPEVVDCTADNCNKNVARDASAGAIVASALYELSTYVPADKALRYRAFADRIIDSLNESYRTAPGTH
;
A
#
# COMPACT_ATOMS: atom_id res chain seq x y z
N HIS A 1 4.04 -22.21 -0.06
CA HIS A 1 2.88 -21.92 -0.87
C HIS A 1 2.72 -23.08 -1.84
N SER A 2 1.58 -23.77 -1.86
CA SER A 2 1.42 -24.92 -2.75
C SER A 2 1.29 -24.40 -4.18
N GLN A 3 2.18 -24.82 -5.05
CA GLN A 3 2.13 -24.55 -6.49
C GLN A 3 0.83 -25.04 -7.14
N ASP A 4 0.07 -25.87 -6.44
CA ASP A 4 -1.19 -26.46 -6.91
C ASP A 4 -2.38 -25.49 -6.82
N LYS A 5 -2.24 -24.34 -6.17
CA LYS A 5 -3.34 -23.39 -5.94
C LYS A 5 -3.37 -22.26 -6.97
N TRP A 6 -2.22 -21.80 -7.45
CA TRP A 6 -2.09 -20.64 -8.34
C TRP A 6 -1.23 -20.95 -9.54
N HIS A 7 -1.49 -20.24 -10.67
CA HIS A 7 -0.72 -20.39 -11.90
C HIS A 7 0.46 -19.40 -11.92
N PHE A 8 0.18 -18.12 -11.75
CA PHE A 8 1.16 -17.03 -11.71
C PHE A 8 0.69 -15.93 -10.75
N PRO A 9 0.86 -16.15 -9.43
CA PRO A 9 0.37 -15.22 -8.43
C PRO A 9 1.30 -14.00 -8.33
N VAL A 10 0.69 -12.82 -8.29
CA VAL A 10 1.35 -11.54 -8.07
C VAL A 10 0.71 -10.86 -6.87
N ILE A 11 1.51 -10.44 -5.89
CA ILE A 11 1.03 -9.69 -4.73
C ILE A 11 1.31 -8.19 -4.90
N ILE A 12 0.44 -7.37 -4.31
CA ILE A 12 0.56 -5.90 -4.37
C ILE A 12 1.89 -5.40 -3.81
N ASP A 13 2.49 -6.12 -2.88
CA ASP A 13 3.80 -5.83 -2.28
C ASP A 13 4.92 -5.69 -3.31
N ASN A 14 4.81 -6.37 -4.45
CA ASN A 14 5.79 -6.26 -5.53
C ASN A 14 6.00 -4.83 -6.02
N MET A 15 5.04 -3.94 -5.77
CA MET A 15 5.17 -2.52 -6.13
C MET A 15 6.39 -1.87 -5.47
N MET A 16 6.74 -2.25 -4.24
CA MET A 16 7.94 -1.71 -3.57
C MET A 16 9.25 -2.11 -4.26
N ASN A 17 9.28 -3.27 -4.93
CA ASN A 17 10.49 -3.79 -5.57
C ASN A 17 10.83 -3.05 -6.89
N LEU A 18 9.88 -2.31 -7.46
CA LEU A 18 10.09 -1.61 -8.73
C LEU A 18 11.14 -0.50 -8.63
N GLU A 19 11.40 0.04 -7.44
CA GLU A 19 12.47 0.99 -7.22
C GLU A 19 13.83 0.42 -7.63
N MET A 20 14.11 -0.81 -7.27
CA MET A 20 15.33 -1.50 -7.68
C MET A 20 15.47 -1.56 -9.21
N MET A 21 14.36 -1.80 -9.93
CA MET A 21 14.37 -1.85 -11.39
C MET A 21 14.65 -0.49 -12.01
N PHE A 22 14.02 0.58 -11.52
CA PHE A 22 14.30 1.94 -11.97
C PHE A 22 15.76 2.33 -11.69
N ARG A 23 16.28 2.00 -10.51
CA ARG A 23 17.69 2.23 -10.15
C ARG A 23 18.65 1.42 -11.02
N ALA A 24 18.33 0.16 -11.31
CA ALA A 24 19.14 -0.66 -12.22
C ALA A 24 19.26 -0.01 -13.59
N THR A 25 18.16 0.52 -14.16
CA THR A 25 18.21 1.28 -15.41
C THR A 25 19.15 2.49 -15.32
N GLN A 26 19.04 3.28 -14.23
CA GLN A 26 19.90 4.46 -14.06
C GLN A 26 21.39 4.10 -13.95
N LEU A 27 21.71 2.98 -13.30
CA LEU A 27 23.09 2.55 -13.08
C LEU A 27 23.72 1.88 -14.31
N THR A 28 22.92 1.10 -15.05
CA THR A 28 23.43 0.26 -16.15
C THR A 28 23.19 0.85 -17.53
N GLY A 29 22.22 1.77 -17.66
CA GLY A 29 21.72 2.26 -18.95
C GLY A 29 20.79 1.27 -19.66
N ASP A 30 20.56 0.07 -19.11
CA ASP A 30 19.67 -0.92 -19.71
C ASP A 30 18.20 -0.59 -19.45
N SER A 31 17.48 -0.25 -20.51
CA SER A 31 16.05 0.08 -20.44
C SER A 31 15.13 -1.13 -20.23
N ALA A 32 15.65 -2.35 -20.24
CA ALA A 32 14.84 -3.54 -20.00
C ALA A 32 14.23 -3.52 -18.60
N TYR A 33 15.00 -3.12 -17.59
CA TYR A 33 14.50 -2.98 -16.22
C TYR A 33 13.37 -1.94 -16.10
N TRP A 34 13.51 -0.79 -16.77
CA TRP A 34 12.47 0.24 -16.83
C TRP A 34 11.18 -0.30 -17.43
N LYS A 35 11.27 -1.00 -18.56
CA LYS A 35 10.11 -1.58 -19.24
C LYS A 35 9.37 -2.57 -18.34
N VAL A 36 10.12 -3.42 -17.62
CA VAL A 36 9.52 -4.36 -16.66
C VAL A 36 8.78 -3.60 -15.56
N ALA A 37 9.41 -2.60 -14.94
CA ALA A 37 8.81 -1.81 -13.86
C ALA A 37 7.50 -1.11 -14.31
N VAL A 38 7.54 -0.42 -15.45
CA VAL A 38 6.37 0.29 -15.99
C VAL A 38 5.24 -0.69 -16.38
N THR A 39 5.59 -1.80 -17.03
CA THR A 39 4.60 -2.83 -17.40
C THR A 39 3.94 -3.43 -16.15
N HIS A 40 4.73 -3.74 -15.13
CA HIS A 40 4.21 -4.25 -13.86
C HIS A 40 3.29 -3.21 -13.19
N ALA A 41 3.72 -1.95 -13.06
CA ALA A 41 2.91 -0.89 -12.46
C ALA A 41 1.57 -0.69 -13.19
N ASN A 42 1.58 -0.65 -14.52
CA ASN A 42 0.35 -0.50 -15.32
C ASN A 42 -0.59 -1.70 -15.18
N THR A 43 -0.06 -2.91 -15.14
CA THR A 43 -0.85 -4.13 -14.92
C THR A 43 -1.46 -4.13 -13.51
N THR A 44 -0.72 -3.65 -12.54
CA THR A 44 -1.18 -3.54 -11.14
C THR A 44 -2.31 -2.51 -10.99
N ILE A 45 -2.22 -1.32 -11.63
CA ILE A 45 -3.36 -0.36 -11.65
C ILE A 45 -4.62 -1.05 -12.16
N LYS A 46 -4.50 -1.74 -13.28
CA LYS A 46 -5.66 -2.36 -13.95
C LYS A 46 -6.31 -3.46 -13.13
N ASN A 47 -5.52 -4.25 -12.41
CA ASN A 47 -6.00 -5.53 -11.87
C ASN A 47 -6.06 -5.60 -10.35
N HIS A 48 -5.19 -4.86 -9.60
CA HIS A 48 -5.14 -4.95 -8.15
C HIS A 48 -6.01 -3.93 -7.41
N PHE A 49 -6.57 -2.93 -8.11
CA PHE A 49 -7.37 -1.91 -7.44
C PHE A 49 -8.85 -2.01 -7.81
N ARG A 50 -9.68 -1.73 -6.81
CA ARG A 50 -11.11 -1.52 -6.98
C ARG A 50 -11.38 -0.05 -7.34
N PRO A 51 -12.59 0.31 -7.80
CA PRO A 51 -12.93 1.70 -8.13
C PRO A 51 -12.78 2.69 -6.97
N ASP A 52 -12.84 2.22 -5.72
CA ASP A 52 -12.64 3.00 -4.51
C ASP A 52 -11.18 3.13 -4.08
N TYR A 53 -10.23 2.66 -4.89
CA TYR A 53 -8.79 2.58 -4.62
C TYR A 53 -8.38 1.59 -3.53
N SER A 54 -9.28 0.76 -3.00
CA SER A 54 -8.88 -0.37 -2.17
C SER A 54 -8.22 -1.46 -3.03
N SER A 55 -7.22 -2.16 -2.46
CA SER A 55 -6.45 -3.15 -3.21
C SER A 55 -6.88 -4.59 -2.91
N TYR A 56 -6.78 -5.46 -3.93
CA TYR A 56 -6.65 -6.89 -3.75
C TYR A 56 -5.22 -7.21 -3.35
N HIS A 57 -5.04 -8.14 -2.41
CA HIS A 57 -3.70 -8.55 -2.00
C HIS A 57 -2.99 -9.31 -3.12
N LEU A 58 -3.66 -10.30 -3.71
CA LEU A 58 -3.13 -11.20 -4.72
C LEU A 58 -4.01 -11.23 -5.96
N VAL A 59 -3.39 -11.15 -7.12
CA VAL A 59 -4.00 -11.45 -8.41
C VAL A 59 -3.23 -12.58 -9.07
N ASP A 60 -3.92 -13.66 -9.41
CA ASP A 60 -3.35 -14.79 -10.14
C ASP A 60 -3.66 -14.65 -11.62
N TYR A 61 -2.69 -14.97 -12.46
CA TYR A 61 -2.78 -14.82 -13.91
C TYR A 61 -2.55 -16.16 -14.61
N TYR A 62 -3.16 -16.33 -15.78
CA TYR A 62 -2.77 -17.39 -16.70
C TYR A 62 -1.45 -17.03 -17.40
N PRO A 63 -0.36 -17.79 -17.23
CA PRO A 63 0.96 -17.42 -17.78
C PRO A 63 1.00 -17.31 -19.31
N THR A 64 0.11 -18.03 -19.98
CA THR A 64 0.05 -18.09 -21.46
C THR A 64 -0.68 -16.92 -22.09
N THR A 65 -1.71 -16.37 -21.43
CA THR A 65 -2.55 -15.30 -21.97
C THR A 65 -2.36 -13.96 -21.25
N GLY A 66 -1.91 -13.99 -19.98
CA GLY A 66 -1.85 -12.83 -19.12
C GLY A 66 -3.21 -12.41 -18.55
N ASP A 67 -4.26 -13.18 -18.81
CA ASP A 67 -5.59 -12.91 -18.27
C ASP A 67 -5.64 -13.19 -16.77
N VAL A 68 -6.48 -12.43 -16.06
CA VAL A 68 -6.73 -12.66 -14.64
C VAL A 68 -7.48 -13.97 -14.46
N HIS A 69 -6.90 -14.88 -13.67
CA HIS A 69 -7.55 -16.11 -13.24
C HIS A 69 -8.46 -15.86 -12.04
N LEU A 70 -7.90 -15.26 -10.99
CA LEU A 70 -8.64 -14.94 -9.77
C LEU A 70 -7.98 -13.79 -9.00
N LYS A 71 -8.74 -13.21 -8.06
CA LYS A 71 -8.27 -12.20 -7.12
C LYS A 71 -8.55 -12.69 -5.71
N GLN A 72 -7.52 -12.71 -4.87
CA GLN A 72 -7.59 -13.31 -3.52
C GLN A 72 -6.78 -12.54 -2.50
N THR A 73 -6.91 -12.96 -1.24
CA THR A 73 -5.97 -12.60 -0.19
C THR A 73 -5.15 -13.81 0.26
N CYS A 74 -3.95 -13.55 0.81
CA CYS A 74 -3.15 -14.53 1.54
C CYS A 74 -2.99 -14.13 3.01
N GLN A 75 -2.93 -12.83 3.27
CA GLN A 75 -2.61 -12.25 4.58
C GLN A 75 -3.75 -11.40 5.11
N GLY A 76 -4.73 -11.02 4.29
CA GLY A 76 -5.92 -10.29 4.71
C GLY A 76 -7.03 -11.20 5.23
N TYR A 77 -8.08 -10.58 5.74
CA TYR A 77 -9.23 -11.25 6.30
C TYR A 77 -10.03 -12.06 5.26
N SER A 78 -10.32 -11.44 4.11
CA SER A 78 -11.09 -12.08 3.04
C SER A 78 -10.67 -11.53 1.67
N ASP A 79 -11.10 -12.21 0.59
CA ASP A 79 -10.80 -11.79 -0.79
C ASP A 79 -11.42 -10.43 -1.12
N ASP A 80 -12.49 -10.03 -0.45
CA ASP A 80 -13.15 -8.74 -0.59
C ASP A 80 -12.62 -7.65 0.37
N SER A 81 -11.76 -8.02 1.31
CA SER A 81 -11.12 -7.07 2.21
C SER A 81 -9.90 -6.39 1.57
N PHE A 82 -9.23 -5.53 2.31
CA PHE A 82 -7.92 -5.03 1.95
C PHE A 82 -6.98 -5.10 3.16
N TRP A 83 -6.01 -5.95 3.05
CA TRP A 83 -4.94 -6.10 4.04
C TRP A 83 -4.12 -4.81 4.11
N SER A 84 -3.99 -4.23 5.31
CA SER A 84 -3.48 -2.88 5.49
C SER A 84 -2.06 -2.68 4.95
N ARG A 85 -1.16 -3.63 5.15
CA ARG A 85 0.21 -3.52 4.66
C ARG A 85 0.28 -3.60 3.13
N GLY A 86 -0.52 -4.44 2.50
CA GLY A 86 -0.63 -4.50 1.04
C GLY A 86 -1.14 -3.19 0.45
N GLN A 87 -2.20 -2.62 1.04
CA GLN A 87 -2.71 -1.31 0.66
C GLN A 87 -1.62 -0.22 0.80
N SER A 88 -0.82 -0.28 1.87
CA SER A 88 0.28 0.65 2.11
C SER A 88 1.39 0.54 1.06
N TRP A 89 1.73 -0.69 0.64
CA TRP A 89 2.68 -0.91 -0.44
C TRP A 89 2.20 -0.35 -1.79
N GLY A 90 0.89 -0.38 -2.04
CA GLY A 90 0.30 0.29 -3.19
C GLY A 90 0.56 1.80 -3.17
N LEU A 91 0.30 2.46 -2.04
CA LEU A 91 0.57 3.90 -1.87
C LEU A 91 2.04 4.23 -2.08
N TYR A 92 2.94 3.52 -1.39
CA TYR A 92 4.39 3.71 -1.54
C TYR A 92 4.83 3.50 -2.99
N GLY A 93 4.41 2.39 -3.59
CA GLY A 93 4.85 1.99 -4.91
C GLY A 93 4.46 3.00 -5.99
N TYR A 94 3.23 3.53 -5.98
CA TYR A 94 2.81 4.52 -6.97
C TYR A 94 3.42 5.90 -6.73
N THR A 95 3.63 6.30 -5.49
CA THR A 95 4.40 7.52 -5.17
C THR A 95 5.82 7.42 -5.72
N MET A 96 6.47 6.30 -5.48
CA MET A 96 7.81 5.99 -6.00
C MET A 96 7.83 5.89 -7.52
N CYS A 97 6.86 5.23 -8.17
CA CYS A 97 6.78 5.19 -9.63
C CYS A 97 6.67 6.59 -10.22
N TYR A 98 5.89 7.49 -9.62
CA TYR A 98 5.83 8.89 -10.05
C TYR A 98 7.17 9.60 -9.93
N ARG A 99 7.91 9.40 -8.84
CA ARG A 99 9.26 9.95 -8.65
C ARG A 99 10.19 9.67 -9.83
N PHE A 100 10.14 8.46 -10.35
CA PHE A 100 11.02 8.04 -11.45
C PHE A 100 10.51 8.43 -12.84
N THR A 101 9.19 8.38 -13.05
CA THR A 101 8.61 8.47 -14.39
C THR A 101 8.00 9.83 -14.71
N HIS A 102 7.56 10.56 -13.68
CA HIS A 102 6.71 11.75 -13.79
C HIS A 102 5.40 11.51 -14.57
N ASP A 103 4.96 10.24 -14.68
CA ASP A 103 3.70 9.91 -15.32
C ASP A 103 2.52 10.30 -14.41
N PRO A 104 1.64 11.22 -14.83
CA PRO A 104 0.52 11.67 -14.03
C PRO A 104 -0.46 10.55 -13.65
N ALA A 105 -0.50 9.44 -14.39
CA ALA A 105 -1.32 8.30 -14.03
C ALA A 105 -0.91 7.70 -12.67
N TYR A 106 0.40 7.62 -12.40
CA TYR A 106 0.90 7.13 -11.12
C TYR A 106 0.66 8.12 -9.97
N LEU A 107 0.80 9.42 -10.23
CA LEU A 107 0.44 10.44 -9.24
C LEU A 107 -1.04 10.37 -8.88
N ASN A 108 -1.91 10.27 -9.88
CA ASN A 108 -3.35 10.16 -9.66
C ASN A 108 -3.71 8.89 -8.87
N GLN A 109 -3.06 7.78 -9.18
CA GLN A 109 -3.25 6.53 -8.44
C GLN A 109 -2.79 6.67 -6.98
N ALA A 110 -1.61 7.25 -6.73
CA ALA A 110 -1.09 7.48 -5.38
C ALA A 110 -2.02 8.41 -4.58
N VAL A 111 -2.48 9.50 -5.19
CA VAL A 111 -3.44 10.43 -4.56
C VAL A 111 -4.76 9.72 -4.24
N GLY A 112 -5.30 8.93 -5.18
CA GLY A 112 -6.53 8.17 -4.94
C GLY A 112 -6.40 7.21 -3.76
N ILE A 113 -5.29 6.47 -3.67
CA ILE A 113 -5.01 5.58 -2.54
C ILE A 113 -4.86 6.38 -1.22
N ALA A 114 -4.17 7.52 -1.25
CA ALA A 114 -4.00 8.37 -0.07
C ALA A 114 -5.33 8.91 0.44
N GLU A 115 -6.19 9.45 -0.45
CA GLU A 115 -7.51 9.97 -0.06
C GLU A 115 -8.42 8.84 0.46
N PHE A 116 -8.40 7.66 -0.16
CA PHE A 116 -9.10 6.49 0.37
C PHE A 116 -8.63 6.16 1.79
N TRP A 117 -7.31 6.13 2.03
CA TRP A 117 -6.71 5.79 3.32
C TRP A 117 -7.07 6.80 4.41
N LEU A 118 -6.92 8.09 4.13
CA LEU A 118 -7.23 9.16 5.06
C LEU A 118 -8.75 9.29 5.34
N GLY A 119 -9.58 8.82 4.42
CA GLY A 119 -11.03 8.86 4.52
C GLY A 119 -11.67 7.67 5.22
N LEU A 120 -10.89 6.68 5.67
CA LEU A 120 -11.45 5.49 6.33
C LEU A 120 -12.14 5.85 7.65
N PRO A 121 -13.44 5.55 7.80
CA PRO A 121 -14.22 5.96 8.98
C PRO A 121 -13.78 5.25 10.27
N ASN A 122 -13.20 4.06 10.14
CA ASN A 122 -12.69 3.25 11.24
C ASN A 122 -11.17 3.37 11.45
N MET A 123 -10.55 4.40 10.86
CA MET A 123 -9.12 4.66 11.11
C MET A 123 -8.93 5.01 12.58
N PRO A 124 -8.04 4.30 13.30
CA PRO A 124 -7.77 4.60 14.70
C PRO A 124 -7.23 6.02 14.91
N ALA A 125 -7.50 6.60 16.10
CA ALA A 125 -7.09 7.95 16.43
C ALA A 125 -5.58 8.17 16.36
N ASP A 126 -4.80 7.13 16.65
CA ASP A 126 -3.33 7.11 16.57
C ASP A 126 -2.80 6.90 15.13
N ALA A 127 -3.69 6.81 14.14
CA ALA A 127 -3.38 6.57 12.72
C ALA A 127 -2.56 5.31 12.42
N ILE A 128 -2.41 4.39 13.38
CA ILE A 128 -1.84 3.07 13.12
C ILE A 128 -2.97 2.14 12.73
N PRO A 129 -3.00 1.61 11.50
CA PRO A 129 -4.14 0.83 11.02
C PRO A 129 -4.27 -0.51 11.74
N TYR A 130 -5.48 -1.05 11.72
CA TYR A 130 -5.67 -2.47 12.01
C TYR A 130 -5.01 -3.31 10.93
N TRP A 131 -4.73 -4.58 11.22
CA TRP A 131 -4.11 -5.51 10.29
C TRP A 131 -4.89 -5.68 8.97
N ASP A 132 -6.24 -5.60 9.05
CA ASP A 132 -7.16 -5.52 7.92
C ASP A 132 -8.34 -4.62 8.33
N MET A 133 -8.60 -3.57 7.55
CA MET A 133 -9.59 -2.55 7.90
C MET A 133 -11.04 -3.00 7.63
N LYS A 134 -11.25 -4.18 7.04
CA LYS A 134 -12.57 -4.80 6.84
C LYS A 134 -12.75 -6.08 7.65
N ALA A 135 -11.85 -6.41 8.58
CA ALA A 135 -12.05 -7.51 9.50
C ALA A 135 -13.31 -7.27 10.36
N PRO A 136 -14.10 -8.31 10.69
CA PRO A 136 -15.39 -8.14 11.37
C PRO A 136 -15.27 -7.38 12.68
N GLU A 137 -14.17 -7.58 13.41
CA GLU A 137 -13.90 -6.94 14.69
C GLU A 137 -13.63 -5.44 14.60
N VAL A 138 -13.48 -4.88 13.38
CA VAL A 138 -13.15 -3.46 13.17
C VAL A 138 -14.11 -2.71 12.23
N VAL A 139 -15.00 -3.41 11.53
CA VAL A 139 -15.92 -2.79 10.55
C VAL A 139 -16.81 -1.74 11.19
N ASP A 140 -17.32 -2.02 12.40
CA ASP A 140 -18.21 -1.13 13.15
C ASP A 140 -17.44 -0.30 14.21
N CYS A 141 -16.12 -0.30 14.15
CA CYS A 141 -15.31 0.48 15.07
C CYS A 141 -15.44 1.98 14.83
N THR A 142 -15.64 2.70 15.94
CA THR A 142 -15.38 4.14 16.02
C THR A 142 -14.15 4.34 16.91
N ALA A 143 -13.59 5.55 16.91
CA ALA A 143 -12.43 5.87 17.76
C ALA A 143 -12.64 5.51 19.25
N ASP A 144 -13.90 5.52 19.70
CA ASP A 144 -14.24 5.38 21.12
C ASP A 144 -14.66 3.97 21.55
N ASN A 145 -15.07 3.09 20.63
CA ASN A 145 -15.68 1.80 20.97
C ASN A 145 -14.94 0.56 20.40
N CYS A 146 -13.81 0.73 19.74
CA CYS A 146 -13.06 -0.37 19.21
C CYS A 146 -12.44 -1.26 20.30
N ASN A 147 -12.47 -2.57 20.06
CA ASN A 147 -11.77 -3.51 20.91
C ASN A 147 -10.25 -3.22 20.88
N LYS A 148 -9.69 -2.85 22.02
CA LYS A 148 -8.28 -2.51 22.18
C LYS A 148 -7.32 -3.68 21.89
N ASN A 149 -7.82 -4.90 21.80
CA ASN A 149 -7.03 -6.10 21.54
C ASN A 149 -6.94 -6.47 20.05
N VAL A 150 -7.56 -5.70 19.13
CA VAL A 150 -7.43 -5.96 17.71
C VAL A 150 -6.01 -5.62 17.25
N ALA A 151 -5.41 -6.55 16.49
CA ALA A 151 -4.05 -6.41 16.01
C ALA A 151 -3.87 -5.16 15.13
N ARG A 152 -2.83 -4.39 15.43
CA ARG A 152 -2.42 -3.21 14.66
C ARG A 152 -1.26 -3.59 13.73
N ASP A 153 -1.16 -2.94 12.59
CA ASP A 153 -0.03 -3.10 11.68
C ASP A 153 0.87 -1.84 11.70
N ALA A 154 1.83 -1.84 12.62
CA ALA A 154 2.82 -0.77 12.74
C ALA A 154 3.67 -0.61 11.48
N SER A 155 3.94 -1.73 10.78
CA SER A 155 4.66 -1.73 9.50
C SER A 155 3.87 -0.98 8.43
N ALA A 156 2.56 -1.24 8.32
CA ALA A 156 1.70 -0.50 7.41
C ALA A 156 1.70 1.00 7.72
N GLY A 157 1.62 1.37 9.00
CA GLY A 157 1.74 2.77 9.43
C GLY A 157 3.04 3.41 8.94
N ALA A 158 4.18 2.78 9.19
CA ALA A 158 5.48 3.30 8.78
C ALA A 158 5.59 3.50 7.25
N ILE A 159 5.08 2.53 6.46
CA ILE A 159 5.06 2.61 5.00
C ILE A 159 4.20 3.78 4.53
N VAL A 160 2.99 3.94 5.11
CA VAL A 160 2.09 5.05 4.79
C VAL A 160 2.73 6.38 5.11
N ALA A 161 3.35 6.54 6.28
CA ALA A 161 4.01 7.79 6.66
C ALA A 161 5.13 8.16 5.67
N SER A 162 5.99 7.19 5.31
CA SER A 162 7.05 7.39 4.32
C SER A 162 6.47 7.84 2.97
N ALA A 163 5.44 7.17 2.48
CA ALA A 163 4.81 7.50 1.21
C ALA A 163 4.14 8.87 1.23
N LEU A 164 3.44 9.24 2.32
CA LEU A 164 2.75 10.52 2.44
C LEU A 164 3.71 11.70 2.55
N TYR A 165 4.83 11.56 3.24
CA TYR A 165 5.86 12.59 3.25
C TYR A 165 6.35 12.90 1.84
N GLU A 166 6.67 11.87 1.06
CA GLU A 166 7.09 12.05 -0.32
C GLU A 166 5.96 12.60 -1.19
N LEU A 167 4.77 11.98 -1.16
CA LEU A 167 3.62 12.40 -1.97
C LEU A 167 3.24 13.86 -1.69
N SER A 168 3.43 14.33 -0.46
CA SER A 168 3.18 15.73 -0.09
C SER A 168 4.01 16.74 -0.89
N THR A 169 5.12 16.31 -1.50
CA THR A 169 5.97 17.19 -2.34
C THR A 169 5.45 17.33 -3.77
N TYR A 170 4.47 16.53 -4.16
CA TYR A 170 3.96 16.45 -5.54
C TYR A 170 2.52 17.00 -5.69
N VAL A 171 1.88 17.37 -4.60
CA VAL A 171 0.48 17.79 -4.58
C VAL A 171 0.31 19.25 -4.14
N PRO A 172 -0.85 19.89 -4.41
CA PRO A 172 -1.14 21.24 -3.92
C PRO A 172 -1.03 21.37 -2.40
N ALA A 173 -0.77 22.60 -1.92
CA ALA A 173 -0.41 22.90 -0.54
C ALA A 173 -1.43 22.42 0.51
N ASP A 174 -2.71 22.49 0.21
CA ASP A 174 -3.81 22.02 1.07
C ASP A 174 -3.74 20.50 1.31
N LYS A 175 -3.55 19.73 0.25
CA LYS A 175 -3.33 18.27 0.35
C LYS A 175 -2.00 17.95 1.02
N ALA A 176 -0.94 18.68 0.67
CA ALA A 176 0.38 18.50 1.26
C ALA A 176 0.36 18.63 2.78
N LEU A 177 -0.33 19.65 3.30
CA LEU A 177 -0.49 19.84 4.73
C LEU A 177 -1.25 18.70 5.41
N ARG A 178 -2.34 18.22 4.80
CA ARG A 178 -3.10 17.07 5.34
C ARG A 178 -2.26 15.79 5.36
N TYR A 179 -1.52 15.51 4.29
CA TYR A 179 -0.69 14.31 4.19
C TYR A 179 0.44 14.32 5.21
N ARG A 180 1.13 15.47 5.36
CA ARG A 180 2.17 15.62 6.39
C ARG A 180 1.61 15.46 7.80
N ALA A 181 0.51 16.13 8.12
CA ALA A 181 -0.10 16.04 9.44
C ALA A 181 -0.53 14.60 9.79
N PHE A 182 -0.98 13.82 8.79
CA PHE A 182 -1.31 12.43 9.02
C PHE A 182 -0.05 11.56 9.20
N ALA A 183 1.01 11.80 8.41
CA ALA A 183 2.28 11.13 8.54
C ALA A 183 2.96 11.44 9.89
N ASP A 184 2.96 12.72 10.32
CA ASP A 184 3.48 13.14 11.63
C ASP A 184 2.78 12.37 12.76
N ARG A 185 1.45 12.28 12.73
CA ARG A 185 0.68 11.52 13.72
C ARG A 185 1.09 10.05 13.79
N ILE A 186 1.29 9.42 12.63
CA ILE A 186 1.79 8.03 12.57
C ILE A 186 3.16 7.92 13.24
N ILE A 187 4.09 8.81 12.92
CA ILE A 187 5.46 8.76 13.47
C ILE A 187 5.45 9.00 14.98
N ASP A 188 4.69 9.96 15.46
CA ASP A 188 4.54 10.22 16.89
C ASP A 188 3.99 8.98 17.61
N SER A 189 2.93 8.38 17.08
CA SER A 189 2.32 7.17 17.65
C SER A 189 3.28 5.98 17.65
N LEU A 190 4.01 5.77 16.55
CA LEU A 190 5.02 4.70 16.48
C LEU A 190 6.12 4.90 17.53
N ASN A 191 6.59 6.12 17.72
CA ASN A 191 7.62 6.44 18.70
C ASN A 191 7.12 6.29 20.15
N GLU A 192 5.89 6.68 20.44
CA GLU A 192 5.33 6.67 21.79
C GLU A 192 4.88 5.29 22.25
N SER A 193 4.21 4.53 21.35
CA SER A 193 3.44 3.36 21.76
C SER A 193 3.82 2.04 21.10
N TYR A 194 4.60 2.07 20.00
CA TYR A 194 4.91 0.87 19.22
C TYR A 194 6.41 0.55 19.19
N ARG A 195 7.23 1.37 19.84
CA ARG A 195 8.67 1.13 19.92
C ARG A 195 8.96 0.08 20.98
N THR A 196 9.83 -0.89 20.66
CA THR A 196 10.34 -1.83 21.67
C THR A 196 11.13 -1.11 22.76
N ALA A 197 11.07 -1.61 23.99
CA ALA A 197 11.83 -1.04 25.08
C ALA A 197 13.35 -1.09 24.79
N PRO A 198 14.13 -0.09 25.22
CA PRO A 198 15.58 -0.13 25.07
C PRO A 198 16.19 -1.41 25.67
N GLY A 199 17.06 -2.08 24.91
CA GLY A 199 17.73 -3.30 25.36
C GLY A 199 16.96 -4.61 25.19
N THR A 200 15.84 -4.60 24.46
CA THR A 200 15.03 -5.80 24.16
C THR A 200 15.35 -6.37 22.76
N HIS A 201 16.62 -6.53 22.42
CA HIS A 201 17.08 -7.12 21.15
C HIS A 201 17.43 -8.59 21.32
#